data_406db53106349b5638faa69ce6bda4c9
#
_entry.id   406db53106349b5638faa69ce6bda4c9
#
_cell.length_a   1.000
_cell.length_b   1.000
_cell.length_c   1.000
_cell.angle_alpha   90.00
_cell.angle_beta   90.00
_cell.angle_gamma   90.00
#
_symmetry.space_group_name_H-M   'P 1'
#
loop_
_entity.id
_entity.type
_entity.pdbx_description
1 polymer ?
#
loop_
_entity_poly.entity_id
_entity_poly.type
_entity_poly.pdbx_seq_one_letter_code
_entity_poly.pdbx_strand_id
1 'polypeptide(L)'
;MLNRYLFAAIVFFAFCALSLVAWLSDSNGFFVSSLVPELMGVCIELLIILFVFDVWQKADEQQKKIKVERRLREFLIFFLKHSFSTFPPSCQPGRFYGSDHEQNQKALNNLIENIERDGLDEEVVLSVQSYCLKEREIFNNLIPVSSDLENDHFKSWVRIAYFMNAIVTNSEKTSYSVIKILQNIQRFDKVSHDKNLYVGAEKEY
;
A
#
# COMPACT_ATOMS: atom_id res chain seq x y z
N MET A 1 2.37 -12.44 -15.37
CA MET A 1 0.98 -12.88 -15.10
C MET A 1 0.34 -13.59 -16.30
N LEU A 2 0.49 -13.09 -17.53
CA LEU A 2 -0.16 -13.70 -18.73
C LEU A 2 0.17 -15.19 -18.91
N ASN A 3 1.43 -15.59 -18.66
CA ASN A 3 1.86 -16.99 -18.84
C ASN A 3 1.18 -18.01 -17.89
N ARG A 4 0.77 -17.60 -16.70
CA ARG A 4 0.13 -18.51 -15.71
C ARG A 4 -1.32 -18.81 -16.06
N TYR A 5 -2.09 -17.78 -16.45
CA TYR A 5 -3.45 -17.98 -16.92
C TYR A 5 -3.48 -18.79 -18.22
N LEU A 6 -2.51 -18.55 -19.10
CA LEU A 6 -2.35 -19.37 -20.30
C LEU A 6 -2.06 -20.84 -19.95
N PHE A 7 -1.17 -21.09 -19.00
CA PHE A 7 -0.86 -22.45 -18.55
C PHE A 7 -2.07 -23.11 -17.88
N ALA A 8 -2.79 -22.41 -17.01
CA ALA A 8 -4.01 -22.92 -16.40
C ALA A 8 -5.09 -23.23 -17.46
N ALA A 9 -5.23 -22.38 -18.47
CA ALA A 9 -6.14 -22.62 -19.60
C ALA A 9 -5.73 -23.87 -20.40
N ILE A 10 -4.45 -24.06 -20.69
CA ILE A 10 -3.95 -25.26 -21.39
C ILE A 10 -4.26 -26.53 -20.59
N VAL A 11 -3.99 -26.53 -19.28
CA VAL A 11 -4.29 -27.69 -18.40
C VAL A 11 -5.78 -27.95 -18.35
N PHE A 12 -6.61 -26.91 -18.26
CA PHE A 12 -8.08 -27.05 -18.29
C PHE A 12 -8.59 -27.60 -19.63
N PHE A 13 -8.07 -27.14 -20.76
CA PHE A 13 -8.42 -27.67 -22.08
C PHE A 13 -7.96 -29.12 -22.24
N ALA A 14 -6.79 -29.48 -21.75
CA ALA A 14 -6.31 -30.85 -21.74
C ALA A 14 -7.25 -31.75 -20.92
N PHE A 15 -7.68 -31.31 -19.74
CA PHE A 15 -8.66 -32.01 -18.92
C PHE A 15 -10.00 -32.21 -19.66
N CYS A 16 -10.53 -31.16 -20.30
CA CYS A 16 -11.76 -31.26 -21.09
C CYS A 16 -11.63 -32.22 -22.28
N ALA A 17 -10.48 -32.20 -22.97
CA ALA A 17 -10.21 -33.11 -24.08
C ALA A 17 -10.14 -34.58 -23.63
N LEU A 18 -9.45 -34.86 -22.50
CA LEU A 18 -9.38 -36.18 -21.89
C LEU A 18 -10.77 -36.65 -21.45
N SER A 19 -11.58 -35.78 -20.84
CA SER A 19 -12.95 -36.10 -20.45
C SER A 19 -13.83 -36.46 -21.66
N LEU A 20 -13.66 -35.74 -22.79
CA LEU A 20 -14.39 -36.02 -24.03
C LEU A 20 -13.97 -37.36 -24.63
N VAL A 21 -12.68 -37.67 -24.63
CA VAL A 21 -12.15 -38.98 -25.07
C VAL A 21 -12.71 -40.11 -24.21
N ALA A 22 -12.73 -39.95 -22.89
CA ALA A 22 -13.30 -40.92 -21.96
C ALA A 22 -14.81 -41.13 -22.22
N TRP A 23 -15.56 -40.10 -22.59
CA TRP A 23 -16.99 -40.18 -22.84
C TRP A 23 -17.32 -40.81 -24.21
N LEU A 24 -16.49 -40.53 -25.24
CA LEU A 24 -16.70 -41.02 -26.61
C LEU A 24 -16.13 -42.43 -26.87
N SER A 25 -15.21 -42.90 -26.04
CA SER A 25 -14.55 -44.19 -26.23
C SER A 25 -15.31 -45.29 -25.53
N ASP A 26 -15.61 -46.37 -26.29
CA ASP A 26 -16.19 -47.59 -25.73
C ASP A 26 -15.21 -48.20 -24.71
N SER A 27 -15.68 -48.61 -23.54
CA SER A 27 -14.94 -48.86 -22.31
C SER A 27 -13.96 -50.07 -22.30
N ASN A 28 -13.67 -50.64 -23.46
CA ASN A 28 -12.91 -51.89 -23.54
C ASN A 28 -11.42 -51.79 -23.87
N GLY A 29 -10.86 -50.55 -23.93
CA GLY A 29 -9.44 -50.32 -24.20
C GLY A 29 -8.63 -50.06 -22.95
N PHE A 30 -7.51 -50.73 -22.75
CA PHE A 30 -6.52 -50.44 -21.67
C PHE A 30 -6.18 -48.95 -21.54
N PHE A 31 -6.13 -48.26 -22.65
CA PHE A 31 -5.83 -46.82 -22.70
C PHE A 31 -6.89 -45.98 -22.00
N VAL A 32 -8.16 -46.25 -22.21
CA VAL A 32 -9.27 -45.50 -21.65
C VAL A 32 -9.52 -45.87 -20.19
N SER A 33 -9.33 -47.13 -19.83
CA SER A 33 -9.62 -47.59 -18.46
C SER A 33 -8.53 -47.26 -17.43
N SER A 34 -7.28 -47.05 -17.86
CA SER A 34 -6.16 -46.84 -16.94
C SER A 34 -5.47 -45.48 -17.14
N LEU A 35 -5.10 -45.11 -18.37
CA LEU A 35 -4.25 -43.97 -18.61
C LEU A 35 -5.04 -42.65 -18.58
N VAL A 36 -6.26 -42.64 -19.07
CA VAL A 36 -7.09 -41.42 -19.09
C VAL A 36 -7.46 -40.91 -17.69
N PRO A 37 -7.93 -41.79 -16.75
CA PRO A 37 -8.17 -41.37 -15.37
C PRO A 37 -6.92 -40.86 -14.67
N GLU A 38 -5.75 -41.47 -14.90
CA GLU A 38 -4.49 -41.04 -14.31
C GLU A 38 -4.07 -39.67 -14.81
N LEU A 39 -4.15 -39.42 -16.11
CA LEU A 39 -3.88 -38.09 -16.69
C LEU A 39 -4.88 -37.04 -16.23
N MET A 40 -6.15 -37.39 -16.09
CA MET A 40 -7.15 -36.47 -15.49
C MET A 40 -6.81 -36.13 -14.05
N GLY A 41 -6.35 -37.11 -13.25
CA GLY A 41 -5.87 -36.88 -11.89
C GLY A 41 -4.73 -35.84 -11.85
N VAL A 42 -3.71 -36.03 -12.70
CA VAL A 42 -2.60 -35.09 -12.83
C VAL A 42 -3.07 -33.69 -13.23
N CYS A 43 -4.02 -33.55 -14.14
CA CYS A 43 -4.57 -32.25 -14.51
C CYS A 43 -5.26 -31.55 -13.33
N ILE A 44 -6.04 -32.28 -12.53
CA ILE A 44 -6.70 -31.74 -11.33
C ILE A 44 -5.65 -31.31 -10.30
N GLU A 45 -4.65 -32.12 -10.03
CA GLU A 45 -3.55 -31.79 -9.10
C GLU A 45 -2.83 -30.50 -9.52
N LEU A 46 -2.49 -30.37 -10.81
CA LEU A 46 -1.86 -29.16 -11.32
C LEU A 46 -2.74 -27.90 -11.16
N LEU A 47 -4.05 -28.02 -11.40
CA LEU A 47 -4.98 -26.91 -11.20
C LEU A 47 -5.07 -26.51 -9.72
N ILE A 48 -5.12 -27.48 -8.81
CA ILE A 48 -5.12 -27.20 -7.36
C ILE A 48 -3.83 -26.51 -6.94
N ILE A 49 -2.67 -27.03 -7.37
CA ILE A 49 -1.36 -26.43 -7.06
C ILE A 49 -1.29 -24.98 -7.56
N LEU A 50 -1.72 -24.71 -8.79
CA LEU A 50 -1.74 -23.37 -9.37
C LEU A 50 -2.64 -22.42 -8.57
N PHE A 51 -3.82 -22.88 -8.17
CA PHE A 51 -4.76 -22.10 -7.38
C PHE A 51 -4.20 -21.76 -5.99
N VAL A 52 -3.68 -22.75 -5.28
CA VAL A 52 -3.08 -22.57 -3.95
C VAL A 52 -1.89 -21.60 -4.03
N PHE A 53 -1.05 -21.76 -5.06
CA PHE A 53 0.10 -20.88 -5.25
C PHE A 53 -0.30 -19.44 -5.56
N ASP A 54 -1.35 -19.21 -6.36
CA ASP A 54 -1.87 -17.85 -6.66
C ASP A 54 -2.39 -17.16 -5.41
N VAL A 55 -3.17 -17.89 -4.60
CA VAL A 55 -3.69 -17.37 -3.31
C VAL A 55 -2.54 -17.03 -2.37
N TRP A 56 -1.57 -17.92 -2.23
CA TRP A 56 -0.42 -17.70 -1.36
C TRP A 56 0.43 -16.52 -1.81
N GLN A 57 0.69 -16.39 -3.12
CA GLN A 57 1.46 -15.27 -3.65
C GLN A 57 0.76 -13.92 -3.42
N LYS A 58 -0.56 -13.85 -3.64
CA LYS A 58 -1.33 -12.62 -3.36
C LYS A 58 -1.27 -12.23 -1.89
N ALA A 59 -1.36 -13.21 -0.99
CA ALA A 59 -1.23 -12.97 0.45
C ALA A 59 0.18 -12.45 0.81
N ASP A 60 1.25 -13.03 0.24
CA ASP A 60 2.62 -12.59 0.47
C ASP A 60 2.87 -11.16 -0.07
N GLU A 61 2.37 -10.86 -1.28
CA GLU A 61 2.44 -9.50 -1.86
C GLU A 61 1.72 -8.47 -0.99
N GLN A 62 0.54 -8.81 -0.47
CA GLN A 62 -0.20 -7.94 0.44
C GLN A 62 0.55 -7.71 1.75
N GLN A 63 1.13 -8.75 2.33
CA GLN A 63 1.93 -8.64 3.55
C GLN A 63 3.19 -7.78 3.35
N LYS A 64 3.84 -7.88 2.18
CA LYS A 64 4.97 -7.02 1.83
C LYS A 64 4.56 -5.55 1.75
N LYS A 65 3.43 -5.25 1.09
CA LYS A 65 2.89 -3.89 1.02
C LYS A 65 2.56 -3.33 2.40
N ILE A 66 1.93 -4.11 3.28
CA ILE A 66 1.63 -3.70 4.66
C ILE A 66 2.92 -3.34 5.42
N LYS A 67 3.99 -4.14 5.28
CA LYS A 67 5.28 -3.85 5.94
C LYS A 67 5.92 -2.57 5.41
N VAL A 68 5.87 -2.34 4.10
CA VAL A 68 6.41 -1.12 3.48
C VAL A 68 5.60 0.10 3.90
N GLU A 69 4.28 0.01 3.84
CA GLU A 69 3.37 1.09 4.26
C GLU A 69 3.64 1.51 5.70
N ARG A 70 3.74 0.55 6.62
CA ARG A 70 4.02 0.81 8.03
C ARG A 70 5.34 1.57 8.21
N ARG A 71 6.39 1.16 7.50
CA ARG A 71 7.70 1.86 7.58
C ARG A 71 7.60 3.30 7.11
N LEU A 72 6.94 3.55 5.98
CA LEU A 72 6.76 4.91 5.47
C LEU A 72 5.88 5.75 6.40
N ARG A 73 4.82 5.18 6.94
CA ARG A 73 3.91 5.83 7.89
C ARG A 73 4.63 6.32 9.15
N GLU A 74 5.61 5.59 9.67
CA GLU A 74 6.39 6.03 10.83
C GLU A 74 7.09 7.38 10.57
N PHE A 75 7.64 7.61 9.38
CA PHE A 75 8.24 8.91 9.04
C PHE A 75 7.19 10.03 8.98
N LEU A 76 5.98 9.75 8.51
CA LEU A 76 4.88 10.71 8.52
C LEU A 76 4.43 11.04 9.96
N ILE A 77 4.40 10.04 10.84
CA ILE A 77 4.10 10.21 12.27
C ILE A 77 5.16 11.10 12.92
N PHE A 78 6.44 10.86 12.65
CA PHE A 78 7.51 11.68 13.20
C PHE A 78 7.43 13.13 12.71
N PHE A 79 7.14 13.34 11.42
CA PHE A 79 6.90 14.68 10.89
C PHE A 79 5.76 15.37 11.63
N LEU A 80 4.60 14.74 11.75
CA LEU A 80 3.43 15.32 12.40
C LEU A 80 3.67 15.63 13.88
N LYS A 81 4.28 14.71 14.62
CA LYS A 81 4.58 14.89 16.05
C LYS A 81 5.60 15.98 16.31
N HIS A 82 6.64 16.04 15.50
CA HIS A 82 7.71 17.02 15.69
C HIS A 82 7.24 18.42 15.31
N SER A 83 6.53 18.54 14.19
CA SER A 83 6.18 19.84 13.61
C SER A 83 4.96 20.51 14.26
N PHE A 84 4.03 19.73 14.81
CA PHE A 84 2.73 20.23 15.25
C PHE A 84 2.38 19.88 16.70
N SER A 85 3.37 19.66 17.55
CA SER A 85 3.18 19.31 18.97
C SER A 85 2.50 20.43 19.78
N THR A 86 2.62 21.67 19.35
CA THR A 86 2.02 22.87 20.01
C THR A 86 0.57 23.11 19.61
N PHE A 87 0.06 22.44 18.57
CA PHE A 87 -1.32 22.59 18.13
C PHE A 87 -2.32 21.94 19.10
N PRO A 88 -3.59 22.39 19.12
CA PRO A 88 -4.63 21.79 19.95
C PRO A 88 -4.79 20.29 19.69
N PRO A 89 -5.21 19.50 20.69
CA PRO A 89 -5.41 18.05 20.53
C PRO A 89 -6.35 17.66 19.38
N SER A 90 -7.31 18.54 19.05
CA SER A 90 -8.22 18.33 17.90
C SER A 90 -7.55 18.40 16.54
N CYS A 91 -6.35 18.99 16.45
CA CYS A 91 -5.51 19.11 15.26
C CYS A 91 -4.40 18.06 15.22
N GLN A 92 -4.27 17.24 16.28
CA GLN A 92 -3.23 16.21 16.36
C GLN A 92 -3.85 14.86 15.97
N PRO A 93 -3.36 14.18 14.92
CA PRO A 93 -3.92 12.93 14.43
C PRO A 93 -3.58 11.72 15.33
N GLY A 94 -3.47 11.90 16.63
CA GLY A 94 -3.28 10.84 17.61
C GLY A 94 -2.11 9.89 17.29
N ARG A 95 -2.37 8.58 17.33
CA ARG A 95 -1.37 7.57 16.97
C ARG A 95 -1.15 7.46 15.46
N PHE A 96 -2.04 7.97 14.64
CA PHE A 96 -2.03 7.91 13.18
C PHE A 96 -1.94 6.50 12.61
N TYR A 97 -2.58 5.52 13.28
CA TYR A 97 -2.69 4.15 12.82
C TYR A 97 -4.07 3.88 12.20
N GLY A 98 -4.18 2.80 11.47
CA GLY A 98 -5.30 2.52 10.61
C GLY A 98 -6.66 2.36 11.26
N SER A 99 -6.72 1.86 12.49
CA SER A 99 -7.98 1.76 13.25
C SER A 99 -8.68 3.10 13.44
N ASP A 100 -7.93 4.21 13.32
CA ASP A 100 -8.38 5.56 13.63
C ASP A 100 -8.48 6.44 12.36
N HIS A 101 -8.71 5.83 11.18
CA HIS A 101 -8.70 6.53 9.90
C HIS A 101 -9.59 7.79 9.88
N GLU A 102 -10.85 7.67 10.30
CA GLU A 102 -11.79 8.81 10.31
C GLU A 102 -11.30 9.93 11.25
N GLN A 103 -10.77 9.55 12.42
CA GLN A 103 -10.21 10.50 13.37
C GLN A 103 -8.94 11.17 12.81
N ASN A 104 -8.07 10.40 12.14
CA ASN A 104 -6.88 10.91 11.49
C ASN A 104 -7.22 11.94 10.42
N GLN A 105 -8.19 11.63 9.54
CA GLN A 105 -8.65 12.52 8.48
C GLN A 105 -9.24 13.81 9.07
N LYS A 106 -10.07 13.69 10.11
CA LYS A 106 -10.66 14.85 10.81
C LYS A 106 -9.60 15.72 11.45
N ALA A 107 -8.63 15.14 12.14
CA ALA A 107 -7.55 15.90 12.77
C ALA A 107 -6.66 16.62 11.76
N LEU A 108 -6.33 15.97 10.65
CA LEU A 108 -5.56 16.61 9.56
C LEU A 108 -6.35 17.73 8.88
N ASN A 109 -7.67 17.56 8.68
CA ASN A 109 -8.52 18.64 8.16
C ASN A 109 -8.53 19.84 9.12
N ASN A 110 -8.75 19.62 10.41
CA ASN A 110 -8.72 20.67 11.42
C ASN A 110 -7.36 21.40 11.44
N LEU A 111 -6.26 20.65 11.29
CA LEU A 111 -4.91 21.24 11.24
C LEU A 111 -4.73 22.13 9.99
N ILE A 112 -5.16 21.64 8.82
CA ILE A 112 -5.10 22.41 7.58
C ILE A 112 -5.93 23.69 7.68
N GLU A 113 -7.19 23.58 8.12
CA GLU A 113 -8.09 24.74 8.30
C GLU A 113 -7.54 25.76 9.28
N ASN A 114 -6.91 25.29 10.37
CA ASN A 114 -6.26 26.18 11.34
C ASN A 114 -5.10 26.93 10.70
N ILE A 115 -4.23 26.25 9.95
CA ILE A 115 -3.10 26.88 9.26
C ILE A 115 -3.58 27.85 8.15
N GLU A 116 -4.66 27.53 7.44
CA GLU A 116 -5.24 28.40 6.41
C GLU A 116 -5.82 29.68 7.01
N ARG A 117 -6.44 29.57 8.19
CA ARG A 117 -7.09 30.71 8.87
C ARG A 117 -6.08 31.61 9.60
N ASP A 118 -5.21 31.01 10.41
CA ASP A 118 -4.38 31.73 11.38
C ASP A 118 -2.90 31.81 10.94
N GLY A 119 -2.50 31.02 9.92
CA GLY A 119 -1.11 30.89 9.50
C GLY A 119 -0.31 29.93 10.37
N LEU A 120 1.00 29.99 10.25
CA LEU A 120 1.95 29.27 11.11
C LEU A 120 2.69 30.28 11.98
N ASP A 121 2.74 30.02 13.28
CA ASP A 121 3.58 30.75 14.21
C ASP A 121 5.05 30.58 13.87
N GLU A 122 5.90 31.55 14.22
CA GLU A 122 7.32 31.55 13.92
C GLU A 122 8.03 30.32 14.52
N GLU A 123 7.63 29.90 15.72
CA GLU A 123 8.15 28.69 16.38
C GLU A 123 7.86 27.42 15.57
N VAL A 124 6.64 27.28 15.05
CA VAL A 124 6.23 26.16 14.21
C VAL A 124 6.98 26.19 12.88
N VAL A 125 7.14 27.37 12.27
CA VAL A 125 7.92 27.55 11.02
C VAL A 125 9.34 27.04 11.22
N LEU A 126 10.02 27.47 12.29
CA LEU A 126 11.39 27.06 12.62
C LEU A 126 11.46 25.55 12.89
N SER A 127 10.50 24.97 13.60
CA SER A 127 10.43 23.55 13.88
C SER A 127 10.29 22.73 12.58
N VAL A 128 9.37 23.12 11.70
CA VAL A 128 9.18 22.47 10.39
C VAL A 128 10.42 22.58 9.52
N GLN A 129 11.02 23.78 9.44
CA GLN A 129 12.23 24.00 8.64
C GLN A 129 13.40 23.15 9.14
N SER A 130 13.60 23.11 10.47
CA SER A 130 14.62 22.28 11.11
C SER A 130 14.42 20.79 10.80
N TYR A 131 13.19 20.30 10.93
CA TYR A 131 12.84 18.92 10.60
C TYR A 131 13.11 18.62 9.11
N CYS A 132 12.61 19.45 8.22
CA CYS A 132 12.79 19.27 6.78
C CYS A 132 14.27 19.30 6.41
N LEU A 133 15.06 20.21 6.98
CA LEU A 133 16.50 20.27 6.72
C LEU A 133 17.22 18.97 7.11
N LYS A 134 16.85 18.39 8.26
CA LYS A 134 17.44 17.17 8.80
C LYS A 134 17.00 15.90 8.04
N GLU A 135 15.73 15.80 7.73
CA GLU A 135 15.13 14.53 7.29
C GLU A 135 14.89 14.43 5.77
N ARG A 136 15.04 15.52 5.00
CA ARG A 136 14.76 15.53 3.54
C ARG A 136 15.49 14.45 2.75
N GLU A 137 16.73 14.13 3.12
CA GLU A 137 17.51 13.11 2.42
C GLU A 137 16.91 11.73 2.63
N ILE A 138 16.42 11.44 3.83
CA ILE A 138 15.75 10.19 4.14
C ILE A 138 14.45 10.07 3.30
N PHE A 139 13.64 11.15 3.25
CA PHE A 139 12.42 11.14 2.44
C PHE A 139 12.72 10.94 0.95
N ASN A 140 13.77 11.56 0.41
CA ASN A 140 14.20 11.36 -0.97
C ASN A 140 14.68 9.92 -1.22
N ASN A 141 15.44 9.34 -0.31
CA ASN A 141 15.95 7.98 -0.41
C ASN A 141 14.85 6.91 -0.29
N LEU A 142 13.70 7.25 0.30
CA LEU A 142 12.54 6.38 0.42
C LEU A 142 11.58 6.45 -0.79
N ILE A 143 11.82 7.32 -1.78
CA ILE A 143 11.01 7.39 -3.00
C ILE A 143 10.96 6.04 -3.72
N PRO A 144 12.08 5.32 -3.97
CA PRO A 144 12.03 3.98 -4.58
C PRO A 144 11.22 2.98 -3.74
N VAL A 145 11.34 3.03 -2.41
CA VAL A 145 10.58 2.16 -1.50
C VAL A 145 9.09 2.41 -1.60
N SER A 146 8.67 3.67 -1.77
CA SER A 146 7.26 4.03 -1.94
C SER A 146 6.65 3.49 -3.24
N SER A 147 7.47 3.16 -4.24
CA SER A 147 7.01 2.57 -5.51
C SER A 147 6.56 1.11 -5.38
N ASP A 148 6.93 0.43 -4.29
CA ASP A 148 6.46 -0.92 -3.97
C ASP A 148 5.00 -0.94 -3.50
N LEU A 149 4.43 0.22 -3.20
CA LEU A 149 3.02 0.41 -2.84
C LEU A 149 2.16 0.72 -4.07
N GLU A 150 0.96 1.25 -3.81
CA GLU A 150 0.06 1.72 -4.87
C GLU A 150 0.59 3.04 -5.49
N ASN A 151 0.29 3.27 -6.76
CA ASN A 151 0.71 4.47 -7.49
C ASN A 151 0.35 5.79 -6.76
N ASP A 152 -0.75 5.82 -6.03
CA ASP A 152 -1.17 7.00 -5.30
C ASP A 152 -0.37 7.23 -4.01
N HIS A 153 0.16 6.18 -3.36
CA HIS A 153 1.16 6.31 -2.29
C HIS A 153 2.46 6.89 -2.83
N PHE A 154 2.95 6.33 -3.94
CA PHE A 154 4.16 6.85 -4.61
C PHE A 154 4.02 8.33 -4.95
N LYS A 155 2.93 8.73 -5.61
CA LYS A 155 2.67 10.15 -5.93
C LYS A 155 2.61 11.04 -4.70
N SER A 156 1.97 10.56 -3.64
CA SER A 156 1.88 11.32 -2.39
C SER A 156 3.26 11.49 -1.76
N TRP A 157 4.05 10.42 -1.72
CA TRP A 157 5.41 10.45 -1.17
C TRP A 157 6.34 11.40 -1.93
N VAL A 158 6.35 11.31 -3.26
CA VAL A 158 7.14 12.22 -4.12
C VAL A 158 6.78 13.69 -3.88
N ARG A 159 5.47 14.00 -3.72
CA ARG A 159 5.03 15.36 -3.44
C ARG A 159 5.43 15.83 -2.05
N ILE A 160 5.34 14.96 -1.04
CA ILE A 160 5.83 15.28 0.30
C ILE A 160 7.32 15.64 0.24
N ALA A 161 8.16 14.80 -0.36
CA ALA A 161 9.59 15.03 -0.52
C ALA A 161 9.87 16.35 -1.29
N TYR A 162 9.11 16.64 -2.34
CA TYR A 162 9.21 17.88 -3.11
C TYR A 162 8.95 19.12 -2.21
N PHE A 163 7.84 19.13 -1.46
CA PHE A 163 7.50 20.27 -0.62
C PHE A 163 8.42 20.40 0.60
N MET A 164 8.97 19.31 1.13
CA MET A 164 10.05 19.40 2.13
C MET A 164 11.29 20.09 1.56
N ASN A 165 11.68 19.77 0.32
CA ASN A 165 12.77 20.48 -0.34
C ASN A 165 12.45 21.95 -0.59
N ALA A 166 11.21 22.27 -0.99
CA ALA A 166 10.76 23.66 -1.19
C ALA A 166 10.85 24.48 0.09
N ILE A 167 10.53 23.90 1.26
CA ILE A 167 10.68 24.54 2.57
C ILE A 167 12.14 24.85 2.85
N VAL A 168 13.05 23.91 2.62
CA VAL A 168 14.50 24.07 2.89
C VAL A 168 15.13 25.11 1.97
N THR A 169 14.71 25.16 0.71
CA THR A 169 15.25 26.11 -0.29
C THR A 169 14.56 27.46 -0.29
N ASN A 170 13.52 27.66 0.54
CA ASN A 170 12.66 28.84 0.57
C ASN A 170 12.09 29.22 -0.82
N SER A 171 11.88 28.22 -1.68
CA SER A 171 11.35 28.44 -3.02
C SER A 171 9.85 28.73 -3.04
N GLU A 172 9.14 28.41 -1.94
CA GLU A 172 7.71 28.66 -1.76
C GLU A 172 7.44 29.10 -0.31
N LYS A 173 6.26 29.71 -0.08
CA LYS A 173 5.83 30.06 1.29
C LYS A 173 5.73 28.79 2.14
N THR A 174 6.33 28.81 3.33
CA THR A 174 6.35 27.65 4.24
C THR A 174 4.95 27.15 4.56
N SER A 175 3.99 28.02 4.87
CA SER A 175 2.60 27.65 5.15
C SER A 175 1.95 26.90 3.98
N TYR A 176 2.16 27.37 2.74
CA TYR A 176 1.65 26.69 1.55
C TYR A 176 2.25 25.29 1.40
N SER A 177 3.57 25.18 1.50
CA SER A 177 4.28 23.89 1.39
C SER A 177 3.83 22.91 2.47
N VAL A 178 3.64 23.38 3.71
CA VAL A 178 3.12 22.58 4.83
C VAL A 178 1.71 22.08 4.54
N ILE A 179 0.79 22.92 4.09
CA ILE A 179 -0.56 22.50 3.70
C ILE A 179 -0.49 21.43 2.63
N LYS A 180 0.38 21.58 1.63
CA LYS A 180 0.55 20.58 0.57
C LYS A 180 1.10 19.24 1.10
N ILE A 181 2.03 19.28 2.05
CA ILE A 181 2.51 18.06 2.73
C ILE A 181 1.34 17.39 3.45
N LEU A 182 0.57 18.12 4.26
CA LEU A 182 -0.57 17.57 5.01
C LEU A 182 -1.64 16.97 4.09
N GLN A 183 -1.98 17.63 2.99
CA GLN A 183 -2.92 17.10 1.98
C GLN A 183 -2.40 15.78 1.35
N ASN A 184 -1.10 15.65 1.13
CA ASN A 184 -0.53 14.42 0.61
C ASN A 184 -0.44 13.32 1.67
N ILE A 185 -0.26 13.66 2.95
CA ILE A 185 -0.38 12.73 4.08
C ILE A 185 -1.82 12.19 4.19
N GLN A 186 -2.84 13.06 4.07
CA GLN A 186 -4.24 12.63 4.03
C GLN A 186 -4.52 11.66 2.88
N ARG A 187 -3.99 11.97 1.68
CA ARG A 187 -4.14 11.10 0.51
C ARG A 187 -3.45 9.76 0.73
N PHE A 188 -2.25 9.74 1.29
CA PHE A 188 -1.52 8.52 1.64
C PHE A 188 -2.35 7.66 2.60
N ASP A 189 -2.85 8.24 3.69
CA ASP A 189 -3.68 7.58 4.69
C ASP A 189 -4.97 7.00 4.09
N LYS A 190 -5.67 7.78 3.26
CA LYS A 190 -6.90 7.34 2.58
C LYS A 190 -6.64 6.12 1.68
N VAL A 191 -5.57 6.15 0.88
CA VAL A 191 -5.25 5.02 -0.01
C VAL A 191 -4.88 3.78 0.78
N SER A 192 -4.17 3.93 1.91
CA SER A 192 -3.88 2.82 2.82
C SER A 192 -5.16 2.19 3.38
N HIS A 193 -6.14 3.01 3.74
CA HIS A 193 -7.46 2.54 4.20
C HIS A 193 -8.20 1.81 3.07
N ASP A 194 -8.34 2.41 1.91
CA ASP A 194 -9.08 1.86 0.77
C ASP A 194 -8.49 0.52 0.27
N LYS A 195 -7.19 0.30 0.50
CA LYS A 195 -6.44 -0.91 0.09
C LYS A 195 -6.21 -1.91 1.23
N ASN A 196 -6.78 -1.66 2.41
CA ASN A 196 -6.56 -2.50 3.60
C ASN A 196 -5.08 -2.75 3.89
N LEU A 197 -4.24 -1.71 3.78
CA LEU A 197 -2.81 -1.80 4.07
C LEU A 197 -2.49 -1.49 5.53
N TYR A 198 -3.50 -1.20 6.33
CA TYR A 198 -3.34 -1.01 7.74
C TYR A 198 -3.02 -2.31 8.47
N VAL A 199 -1.99 -2.30 9.27
CA VAL A 199 -1.86 -3.27 10.36
C VAL A 199 -2.72 -2.73 11.48
N GLY A 200 -3.80 -3.40 11.80
CA GLY A 200 -4.59 -3.06 12.98
C GLY A 200 -3.70 -2.99 14.20
N ALA A 201 -3.96 -2.05 15.10
CA ALA A 201 -3.27 -1.87 16.38
C ALA A 201 -3.38 -3.10 17.33
N GLU A 202 -4.01 -4.18 16.89
CA GLU A 202 -4.35 -5.36 17.69
C GLU A 202 -3.23 -6.37 17.89
N LYS A 203 -2.02 -6.11 17.35
CA LYS A 203 -0.86 -6.97 17.64
C LYS A 203 0.26 -6.14 18.25
N GLU A 204 0.01 -5.62 19.46
CA GLU A 204 1.08 -5.39 20.42
C GLU A 204 1.58 -6.78 20.86
N TYR A 205 2.76 -7.14 20.39
CA TYR A 205 3.56 -8.23 20.96
C TYR A 205 4.38 -7.68 22.12
#